data_e93c9f206471d24da56b59320c6b0d0e
#
_entry.id   e93c9f206471d24da56b59320c6b0d0e
#
_cell.length_a   1.000
_cell.length_b   1.000
_cell.length_c   1.000
_cell.angle_alpha   90.00
_cell.angle_beta   90.00
_cell.angle_gamma   90.00
#
_symmetry.space_group_name_H-M   'P 1'
#
loop_
_entity.id
_entity.type
_entity.pdbx_description
1 polymer ?
#
loop_
_entity_poly.entity_id
_entity_poly.type
_entity_poly.pdbx_seq_one_letter_code
_entity_poly.pdbx_strand_id
1 'polypeptide(L)'
;MAAVKELIRTEENQTLSFGDYELDQKAKLSDYPFEGDMYKVKTYKDITKLERNGMFVYESVPGTAVMNLTQDDTGMTFSVEGPEDAQITVEMEADTEYEIFLNGASTGKVKTNLGGKLSFSAELENADVVAVKIEKC
;
A
#
# COMPACT_ATOMS: atom_id res chain seq x y z
N MET A 1 1.25 -8.16 -14.48
CA MET A 1 1.73 -6.84 -14.03
C MET A 1 3.15 -6.94 -13.57
N ALA A 2 3.89 -5.87 -13.66
CA ALA A 2 5.27 -5.84 -13.24
C ALA A 2 5.43 -4.94 -12.03
N ALA A 3 6.48 -5.20 -11.25
CA ALA A 3 6.90 -4.32 -10.17
C ALA A 3 7.21 -2.91 -10.72
N VAL A 4 7.19 -1.92 -9.84
CA VAL A 4 7.46 -0.53 -10.21
C VAL A 4 8.98 -0.32 -10.23
N LYS A 5 9.58 -0.37 -11.42
CA LYS A 5 11.04 -0.35 -11.58
C LYS A 5 11.66 0.98 -11.15
N GLU A 6 10.92 2.08 -11.25
CA GLU A 6 11.37 3.39 -10.79
C GLU A 6 11.31 3.51 -9.26
N LEU A 7 10.85 2.50 -8.56
CA LEU A 7 10.57 2.42 -7.13
C LEU A 7 9.30 3.19 -6.74
N ILE A 8 9.03 4.33 -7.35
CA ILE A 8 7.83 5.12 -7.13
C ILE A 8 7.58 5.99 -8.37
N ARG A 9 6.32 6.14 -8.75
CA ARG A 9 5.96 7.00 -9.89
C ARG A 9 4.55 7.54 -9.73
N THR A 10 4.28 8.66 -10.43
CA THR A 10 2.95 9.26 -10.51
C THR A 10 2.30 8.79 -11.80
N GLU A 11 1.09 8.26 -11.70
CA GLU A 11 0.33 7.81 -12.86
C GLU A 11 -0.41 8.97 -13.52
N GLU A 12 -0.85 8.76 -14.78
CA GLU A 12 -1.55 9.80 -15.52
C GLU A 12 -2.84 10.26 -14.85
N ASN A 13 -3.49 9.39 -14.10
CA ASN A 13 -4.74 9.70 -13.41
C ASN A 13 -4.52 10.32 -12.03
N GLN A 14 -3.32 10.83 -11.74
CA GLN A 14 -2.98 11.48 -10.49
C GLN A 14 -3.04 10.53 -9.29
N THR A 15 -2.64 9.28 -9.50
CA THR A 15 -2.49 8.30 -8.43
C THR A 15 -1.04 7.90 -8.32
N LEU A 16 -0.67 7.27 -7.19
CA LEU A 16 0.71 6.92 -6.87
C LEU A 16 0.91 5.42 -6.98
N SER A 17 2.00 5.01 -7.64
CA SER A 17 2.39 3.59 -7.71
C SER A 17 3.81 3.44 -7.19
N PHE A 18 4.08 2.35 -6.46
CA PHE A 18 5.38 2.15 -5.85
C PHE A 18 5.63 0.69 -5.52
N GLY A 19 6.91 0.36 -5.27
CA GLY A 19 7.33 -0.95 -4.81
C GLY A 19 7.91 -1.83 -5.89
N ASP A 20 9.08 -2.41 -5.61
CA ASP A 20 9.73 -3.38 -6.51
C ASP A 20 10.18 -4.58 -5.69
N TYR A 21 9.32 -5.58 -5.63
CA TYR A 21 9.57 -6.82 -4.86
C TYR A 21 10.54 -7.76 -5.58
N GLU A 22 10.95 -7.44 -6.80
CA GLU A 22 11.87 -8.28 -7.55
C GLU A 22 13.34 -8.04 -7.20
N LEU A 23 13.63 -6.98 -6.44
CA LEU A 23 14.99 -6.66 -6.05
C LEU A 23 15.48 -7.58 -4.95
N ASP A 24 16.72 -8.07 -5.11
CA ASP A 24 17.37 -8.88 -4.08
C ASP A 24 17.86 -8.05 -2.91
N GLN A 25 18.19 -6.79 -3.14
CA GLN A 25 18.74 -5.90 -2.14
C GLN A 25 17.86 -4.67 -1.98
N LYS A 26 17.81 -4.16 -0.75
CA LYS A 26 16.99 -3.00 -0.39
C LYS A 26 17.37 -1.78 -1.21
N ALA A 27 16.37 -1.15 -1.80
CA ALA A 27 16.51 0.11 -2.51
C ALA A 27 15.63 1.16 -1.83
N LYS A 28 16.10 2.41 -1.85
CA LYS A 28 15.40 3.53 -1.23
C LYS A 28 15.39 4.71 -2.19
N LEU A 29 14.30 5.46 -2.17
CA LEU A 29 14.20 6.73 -2.88
C LEU A 29 13.45 7.70 -1.98
N SER A 30 14.08 8.85 -1.71
CA SER A 30 13.54 9.86 -0.80
C SER A 30 13.16 11.13 -1.58
N ASP A 31 12.36 11.96 -0.93
CA ASP A 31 12.00 13.31 -1.43
C ASP A 31 11.29 13.26 -2.78
N TYR A 32 10.45 12.25 -2.99
CA TYR A 32 9.64 12.17 -4.19
C TYR A 32 8.40 13.05 -4.03
N PRO A 33 8.24 14.10 -4.87
CA PRO A 33 7.11 15.01 -4.71
C PRO A 33 5.83 14.46 -5.33
N PHE A 34 4.74 14.55 -4.59
CA PHE A 34 3.42 14.18 -5.09
C PHE A 34 2.36 14.97 -4.33
N GLU A 35 1.58 15.77 -5.07
CA GLU A 35 0.47 16.59 -4.52
C GLU A 35 0.88 17.41 -3.29
N GLY A 36 2.05 18.03 -3.35
CA GLY A 36 2.52 18.92 -2.29
C GLY A 36 3.22 18.25 -1.13
N ASP A 37 3.30 16.91 -1.14
CA ASP A 37 3.95 16.14 -0.09
C ASP A 37 5.22 15.49 -0.61
N MET A 38 6.12 15.12 0.31
CA MET A 38 7.35 14.42 -0.01
C MET A 38 7.26 12.97 0.45
N TYR A 39 7.47 12.05 -0.47
CA TYR A 39 7.36 10.60 -0.21
C TYR A 39 8.72 9.95 -0.19
N LYS A 40 8.83 8.89 0.61
CA LYS A 40 10.00 8.02 0.66
C LYS A 40 9.54 6.58 0.54
N VAL A 41 10.17 5.83 -0.35
CA VAL A 41 9.91 4.40 -0.51
C VAL A 41 11.16 3.61 -0.15
N LYS A 42 10.95 2.46 0.49
CA LYS A 42 11.98 1.45 0.74
C LYS A 42 11.37 0.13 0.28
N THR A 43 12.04 -0.56 -0.61
CA THR A 43 11.46 -1.77 -1.20
C THR A 43 12.52 -2.76 -1.65
N TYR A 44 12.21 -4.02 -1.50
CA TYR A 44 12.91 -5.16 -2.07
C TYR A 44 12.08 -6.41 -1.75
N LYS A 45 12.62 -7.61 -2.00
CA LYS A 45 11.85 -8.85 -1.87
C LYS A 45 11.23 -9.07 -0.48
N ASP A 46 11.85 -8.57 0.58
CA ASP A 46 11.39 -8.85 1.95
C ASP A 46 10.40 -7.82 2.50
N ILE A 47 10.38 -6.60 1.96
CA ILE A 47 9.51 -5.55 2.49
C ILE A 47 9.29 -4.45 1.45
N THR A 48 8.12 -3.84 1.48
CA THR A 48 7.83 -2.59 0.78
C THR A 48 7.23 -1.63 1.80
N LYS A 49 7.78 -0.42 1.91
CA LYS A 49 7.34 0.58 2.87
C LYS A 49 7.29 1.96 2.22
N LEU A 50 6.21 2.68 2.48
CA LEU A 50 6.01 4.05 1.99
C LEU A 50 5.78 5.00 3.16
N GLU A 51 6.47 6.14 3.13
CA GLU A 51 6.29 7.23 4.09
C GLU A 51 5.95 8.52 3.36
N ARG A 52 5.11 9.36 3.97
CA ARG A 52 4.75 10.68 3.47
C ARG A 52 5.13 11.71 4.53
N ASN A 53 6.01 12.65 4.16
CA ASN A 53 6.51 13.67 5.09
C ASN A 53 7.07 13.05 6.37
N GLY A 54 7.75 11.91 6.23
CA GLY A 54 8.34 11.20 7.37
C GLY A 54 7.37 10.35 8.17
N MET A 55 6.10 10.28 7.76
CA MET A 55 5.08 9.53 8.49
C MET A 55 4.66 8.27 7.72
N PHE A 56 4.38 7.21 8.45
CA PHE A 56 4.00 5.92 7.89
C PHE A 56 2.75 6.02 7.03
N VAL A 57 2.75 5.36 5.87
CA VAL A 57 1.58 5.25 4.99
C VAL A 57 1.23 3.79 4.72
N TYR A 58 2.22 2.98 4.32
CA TYR A 58 2.00 1.61 3.87
C TYR A 58 3.21 0.75 4.18
N GLU A 59 2.96 -0.52 4.53
CA GLU A 59 4.03 -1.50 4.68
C GLU A 59 3.49 -2.88 4.32
N SER A 60 4.27 -3.66 3.60
CA SER A 60 3.95 -5.06 3.35
C SER A 60 5.15 -5.95 3.66
N VAL A 61 4.88 -7.16 4.15
CA VAL A 61 5.87 -8.20 4.40
C VAL A 61 5.29 -9.50 3.86
N PRO A 62 5.93 -10.13 2.88
CA PRO A 62 7.10 -9.70 2.11
C PRO A 62 6.79 -8.52 1.19
N GLY A 63 7.75 -8.14 0.35
CA GLY A 63 7.61 -7.01 -0.55
C GLY A 63 6.50 -7.18 -1.57
N THR A 64 5.89 -6.06 -1.96
CA THR A 64 4.81 -6.01 -2.94
C THR A 64 5.02 -4.82 -3.87
N ALA A 65 4.22 -4.76 -4.93
CA ALA A 65 4.07 -3.56 -5.76
C ALA A 65 2.65 -3.06 -5.61
N VAL A 66 2.49 -1.75 -5.45
CA VAL A 66 1.20 -1.10 -5.27
C VAL A 66 0.97 -0.16 -6.43
N MET A 67 -0.21 -0.24 -7.03
CA MET A 67 -0.58 0.59 -8.17
C MET A 67 -1.81 1.42 -7.84
N ASN A 68 -1.79 2.67 -8.32
CA ASN A 68 -2.95 3.57 -8.27
C ASN A 68 -3.48 3.81 -6.86
N LEU A 69 -2.57 4.07 -5.93
CA LEU A 69 -2.94 4.40 -4.55
C LEU A 69 -3.63 5.76 -4.50
N THR A 70 -4.82 5.78 -3.90
CA THR A 70 -5.52 7.02 -3.56
C THR A 70 -6.01 6.94 -2.11
N GLN A 71 -6.05 8.08 -1.45
CA GLN A 71 -6.54 8.17 -0.08
C GLN A 71 -7.28 9.49 0.10
N ASP A 72 -8.43 9.43 0.76
CA ASP A 72 -9.21 10.61 1.11
C ASP A 72 -9.84 10.40 2.49
N ASP A 73 -10.77 11.29 2.88
CA ASP A 73 -11.41 11.23 4.20
C ASP A 73 -12.27 9.98 4.40
N THR A 74 -12.65 9.30 3.32
CA THR A 74 -13.52 8.13 3.40
C THR A 74 -12.79 6.81 3.36
N GLY A 75 -11.52 6.81 2.95
CA GLY A 75 -10.75 5.57 2.90
C GLY A 75 -9.59 5.60 1.95
N MET A 76 -9.19 4.41 1.53
CA MET A 76 -8.02 4.20 0.68
C MET A 76 -8.34 3.13 -0.36
N THR A 77 -7.87 3.33 -1.59
CA THR A 77 -7.98 2.31 -2.64
C THR A 77 -6.65 2.14 -3.34
N PHE A 78 -6.33 0.92 -3.72
CA PHE A 78 -5.14 0.59 -4.50
C PHE A 78 -5.26 -0.82 -5.05
N SER A 79 -4.37 -1.15 -5.97
CA SER A 79 -4.17 -2.53 -6.42
C SER A 79 -2.80 -3.00 -5.94
N VAL A 80 -2.67 -4.28 -5.62
CA VAL A 80 -1.42 -4.82 -5.09
C VAL A 80 -1.11 -6.15 -5.76
N GLU A 81 0.18 -6.39 -6.00
CA GLU A 81 0.67 -7.67 -6.49
C GLU A 81 1.96 -8.05 -5.79
N GLY A 82 2.25 -9.35 -5.77
CA GLY A 82 3.46 -9.88 -5.17
C GLY A 82 3.58 -11.37 -5.42
N PRO A 83 4.77 -11.94 -5.16
CA PRO A 83 5.01 -13.36 -5.42
C PRO A 83 4.44 -14.27 -4.33
N GLU A 84 4.10 -13.73 -3.18
CA GLU A 84 3.63 -14.49 -2.02
C GLU A 84 2.51 -13.73 -1.33
N ASP A 85 1.75 -14.45 -0.52
CA ASP A 85 0.77 -13.83 0.35
C ASP A 85 1.46 -12.86 1.28
N ALA A 86 0.85 -11.72 1.53
CA ALA A 86 1.49 -10.65 2.28
C ALA A 86 0.61 -10.13 3.41
N GLN A 87 1.26 -9.72 4.48
CA GLN A 87 0.63 -8.97 5.56
C GLN A 87 0.82 -7.49 5.23
N ILE A 88 -0.29 -6.77 5.11
CA ILE A 88 -0.29 -5.35 4.72
C ILE A 88 -0.76 -4.50 5.89
N THR A 89 -0.04 -3.43 6.17
CA THR A 89 -0.40 -2.46 7.20
C THR A 89 -0.46 -1.07 6.57
N VAL A 90 -1.55 -0.35 6.84
CA VAL A 90 -1.72 1.02 6.37
C VAL A 90 -2.07 1.91 7.55
N GLU A 91 -1.83 3.22 7.40
CA GLU A 91 -2.24 4.17 8.43
C GLU A 91 -3.49 4.90 7.96
N MET A 92 -4.52 4.82 8.80
CA MET A 92 -5.81 5.45 8.57
C MET A 92 -6.11 6.36 9.75
N GLU A 93 -7.34 6.82 9.88
CA GLU A 93 -7.75 7.64 11.01
C GLU A 93 -7.76 6.78 12.29
N ALA A 94 -7.31 7.34 13.40
CA ALA A 94 -7.21 6.61 14.67
C ALA A 94 -8.58 6.26 15.24
N ASP A 95 -8.67 5.11 15.91
CA ASP A 95 -9.85 4.68 16.65
C ASP A 95 -11.12 4.72 15.79
N THR A 96 -11.01 4.26 14.56
CA THR A 96 -12.08 4.34 13.55
C THR A 96 -12.30 2.98 12.92
N GLU A 97 -13.55 2.63 12.66
CA GLU A 97 -13.91 1.36 12.03
C GLU A 97 -13.92 1.48 10.51
N TYR A 98 -13.30 0.50 9.84
CA TYR A 98 -13.23 0.41 8.38
C TYR A 98 -13.67 -0.97 7.92
N GLU A 99 -14.27 -1.02 6.75
CA GLU A 99 -14.56 -2.29 6.07
C GLU A 99 -13.54 -2.50 4.96
N ILE A 100 -13.00 -3.71 4.86
CA ILE A 100 -11.95 -4.04 3.89
C ILE A 100 -12.54 -4.93 2.81
N PHE A 101 -12.37 -4.52 1.55
CA PHE A 101 -12.81 -5.28 0.38
C PHE A 101 -11.59 -5.72 -0.42
N LEU A 102 -11.54 -7.00 -0.75
CA LEU A 102 -10.52 -7.56 -1.64
C LEU A 102 -11.23 -8.09 -2.88
N ASN A 103 -10.88 -7.53 -4.05
CA ASN A 103 -11.54 -7.82 -5.33
C ASN A 103 -13.07 -7.70 -5.24
N GLY A 104 -13.52 -6.66 -4.52
CA GLY A 104 -14.94 -6.37 -4.37
C GLY A 104 -15.67 -7.17 -3.30
N ALA A 105 -15.03 -8.13 -2.68
CA ALA A 105 -15.65 -8.96 -1.64
C ALA A 105 -15.25 -8.47 -0.25
N SER A 106 -16.22 -8.23 0.61
CA SER A 106 -15.95 -7.80 1.98
C SER A 106 -15.26 -8.91 2.77
N THR A 107 -14.20 -8.53 3.48
CA THR A 107 -13.52 -9.45 4.40
C THR A 107 -13.90 -9.17 5.85
N GLY A 108 -14.75 -8.16 6.08
CA GLY A 108 -15.21 -7.79 7.40
C GLY A 108 -14.78 -6.39 7.80
N LYS A 109 -15.10 -6.03 9.03
CA LYS A 109 -14.80 -4.72 9.59
C LYS A 109 -13.69 -4.81 10.60
N VAL A 110 -12.80 -3.83 10.60
CA VAL A 110 -11.65 -3.75 11.51
C VAL A 110 -11.58 -2.33 12.05
N LYS A 111 -11.29 -2.21 13.34
CA LYS A 111 -11.10 -0.92 13.98
C LYS A 111 -9.62 -0.63 14.12
N THR A 112 -9.20 0.57 13.72
CA THR A 112 -7.80 0.99 13.88
C THR A 112 -7.47 1.15 15.36
N ASN A 113 -6.16 1.06 15.67
CA ASN A 113 -5.68 1.34 17.02
C ASN A 113 -5.56 2.86 17.23
N LEU A 114 -5.03 3.26 18.38
CA LEU A 114 -4.85 4.69 18.69
C LEU A 114 -3.84 5.38 17.78
N GLY A 115 -2.96 4.60 17.16
CA GLY A 115 -2.00 5.13 16.18
C GLY A 115 -2.54 5.13 14.75
N GLY A 116 -3.78 4.69 14.53
CA GLY A 116 -4.36 4.65 13.20
C GLY A 116 -3.92 3.47 12.35
N LYS A 117 -3.22 2.48 12.90
CA LYS A 117 -2.74 1.34 12.14
C LYS A 117 -3.84 0.32 11.90
N LEU A 118 -3.86 -0.20 10.66
CA LEU A 118 -4.82 -1.21 10.24
C LEU A 118 -4.07 -2.26 9.44
N SER A 119 -4.18 -3.53 9.85
CA SER A 119 -3.45 -4.62 9.20
C SER A 119 -4.41 -5.67 8.67
N PHE A 120 -4.07 -6.25 7.52
CA PHE A 120 -4.83 -7.34 6.93
C PHE A 120 -3.91 -8.20 6.06
N SER A 121 -4.38 -9.41 5.75
CA SER A 121 -3.65 -10.33 4.88
C SER A 121 -4.23 -10.30 3.48
N ALA A 122 -3.37 -10.33 2.47
CA ALA A 122 -3.77 -10.42 1.07
C ALA A 122 -3.18 -11.67 0.46
N GLU A 123 -4.02 -12.47 -0.19
CA GLU A 123 -3.57 -13.69 -0.87
C GLU A 123 -3.12 -13.34 -2.28
N LEU A 124 -1.80 -13.26 -2.47
CA LEU A 124 -1.19 -12.80 -3.72
C LEU A 124 -0.51 -13.91 -4.51
N GLU A 125 -0.19 -15.03 -3.87
CA GLU A 125 0.65 -16.07 -4.47
C GLU A 125 0.13 -16.56 -5.82
N ASN A 126 -1.17 -16.73 -5.95
CA ASN A 126 -1.78 -17.24 -7.17
C ASN A 126 -2.68 -16.20 -7.84
N ALA A 127 -2.52 -14.92 -7.49
CA ALA A 127 -3.31 -13.84 -8.05
C ALA A 127 -2.44 -12.95 -8.92
N ASP A 128 -3.00 -12.45 -10.03
CA ASP A 128 -2.28 -11.48 -10.84
C ASP A 128 -2.20 -10.14 -10.12
N VAL A 129 -3.35 -9.62 -9.72
CA VAL A 129 -3.46 -8.35 -9.00
C VAL A 129 -4.69 -8.43 -8.11
N VAL A 130 -4.58 -7.91 -6.90
CA VAL A 130 -5.71 -7.83 -5.97
C VAL A 130 -6.11 -6.38 -5.79
N ALA A 131 -7.37 -6.06 -6.07
CA ALA A 131 -7.91 -4.73 -5.83
C ALA A 131 -8.29 -4.60 -4.36
N VAL A 132 -7.78 -3.56 -3.69
CA VAL A 132 -8.02 -3.33 -2.27
C VAL A 132 -8.81 -2.03 -2.11
N LYS A 133 -9.88 -2.10 -1.32
CA LYS A 133 -10.65 -0.93 -0.94
C LYS A 133 -10.86 -0.97 0.57
N ILE A 134 -10.47 0.10 1.25
CA ILE A 134 -10.63 0.25 2.68
C ILE A 134 -11.56 1.45 2.88
N GLU A 135 -12.76 1.20 3.36
CA GLU A 135 -13.82 2.20 3.42
C GLU A 135 -14.27 2.45 4.85
N LYS A 136 -14.33 3.72 5.25
CA LYS A 136 -14.79 4.11 6.59
C LYS A 136 -16.26 3.74 6.77
N CYS A 137 -16.58 3.10 7.87
CA CYS A 137 -17.94 2.73 8.21
C CYS A 137 -18.77 3.91 8.70
#